data_f952888bef1e642187ec2b7b5b3fec0e
#
_entry.id   f952888bef1e642187ec2b7b5b3fec0e
#
_cell.length_a   1.000
_cell.length_b   1.000
_cell.length_c   1.000
_cell.angle_alpha   90.00
_cell.angle_beta   90.00
_cell.angle_gamma   90.00
#
_symmetry.space_group_name_H-M   'P 1'
#
loop_
_entity.id
_entity.type
_entity.pdbx_description
1 polymer ?
#
loop_
_entity_poly.entity_id
_entity_poly.type
_entity_poly.pdbx_seq_one_letter_code
_entity_poly.pdbx_strand_id
1 'polypeptide(L)'
;MKKAVVIGGRGKVGSYLVPMLVRAGFDVDCVGRGLSEPFVKSPEWDRVHIVRFDRREEEFPDALVALKPDVVVDMVCFTEKEMLRLIGALRGCVEHYLVCGSMWMHGRSDAVPVREDVCRDPLEAYGVEKEKLDRASAREYAERSFPGTIVHPGHIVCPGDVPINPQGCKSLDAFRTLREGKTLYLPNFGMETLHHVHAEDVAGVFFAAIQTGKSAYGEGFHAVSPRAVTLTGYAREAASWYGKEADLAYEPYETWKARVPAEDAASTLTHMLHSPSGSMEKAKRLLDFVPKHTSYEAVRECLQSFGEL
;
A
#
# COMPACT_ATOMS: atom_id res chain seq x y z
N MET A 1 -23.90 -5.07 17.14
CA MET A 1 -23.04 -4.29 16.24
C MET A 1 -21.70 -5.00 16.21
N LYS A 2 -21.11 -5.27 15.02
CA LYS A 2 -19.79 -5.90 14.94
C LYS A 2 -18.71 -4.90 15.32
N LYS A 3 -17.65 -5.39 15.97
CA LYS A 3 -16.51 -4.57 16.37
C LYS A 3 -15.31 -4.79 15.45
N ALA A 4 -14.75 -3.69 14.94
CA ALA A 4 -13.52 -3.69 14.18
C ALA A 4 -12.39 -3.01 14.98
N VAL A 5 -11.24 -3.66 15.07
CA VAL A 5 -10.03 -3.07 15.63
C VAL A 5 -9.04 -2.82 14.51
N VAL A 6 -8.60 -1.57 14.35
CA VAL A 6 -7.65 -1.17 13.30
C VAL A 6 -6.33 -0.71 13.94
N ILE A 7 -5.31 -1.54 13.83
CA ILE A 7 -3.96 -1.26 14.32
C ILE A 7 -3.26 -0.36 13.30
N GLY A 8 -2.87 0.85 13.71
CA GLY A 8 -2.29 1.87 12.82
C GLY A 8 -3.32 2.60 11.95
N GLY A 9 -4.60 2.61 12.35
CA GLY A 9 -5.71 3.15 11.58
C GLY A 9 -5.64 4.64 11.27
N ARG A 10 -4.77 5.44 11.92
CA ARG A 10 -4.58 6.87 11.62
C ARG A 10 -3.54 7.16 10.54
N GLY A 11 -2.91 6.11 9.98
CA GLY A 11 -2.03 6.22 8.82
C GLY A 11 -2.81 6.47 7.52
N LYS A 12 -2.09 6.56 6.39
CA LYS A 12 -2.65 6.87 5.06
C LYS A 12 -3.84 5.99 4.70
N VAL A 13 -3.68 4.68 4.67
CA VAL A 13 -4.75 3.72 4.32
C VAL A 13 -5.82 3.66 5.40
N GLY A 14 -5.42 3.57 6.67
CA GLY A 14 -6.34 3.45 7.78
C GLY A 14 -7.28 4.64 7.90
N SER A 15 -6.82 5.86 7.55
CA SER A 15 -7.66 7.06 7.61
C SER A 15 -8.79 7.08 6.58
N TYR A 16 -8.74 6.23 5.55
CA TYR A 16 -9.88 5.96 4.66
C TYR A 16 -10.69 4.74 5.12
N LEU A 17 -10.01 3.66 5.59
CA LEU A 17 -10.70 2.43 6.00
C LEU A 17 -11.58 2.64 7.24
N VAL A 18 -11.08 3.35 8.25
CA VAL A 18 -11.81 3.58 9.52
C VAL A 18 -13.16 4.26 9.25
N PRO A 19 -13.26 5.35 8.49
CA PRO A 19 -14.55 5.94 8.09
C PRO A 19 -15.45 4.98 7.30
N MET A 20 -14.90 4.12 6.43
CA MET A 20 -15.68 3.11 5.70
C MET A 20 -16.34 2.12 6.66
N LEU A 21 -15.59 1.63 7.65
CA LEU A 21 -16.10 0.72 8.68
C LEU A 21 -17.20 1.38 9.54
N VAL A 22 -16.98 2.62 9.97
CA VAL A 22 -17.97 3.38 10.76
C VAL A 22 -19.28 3.58 9.97
N ARG A 23 -19.19 3.94 8.68
CA ARG A 23 -20.36 4.08 7.81
C ARG A 23 -21.10 2.74 7.59
N ALA A 24 -20.35 1.63 7.57
CA ALA A 24 -20.92 0.28 7.48
C ALA A 24 -21.51 -0.23 8.80
N GLY A 25 -21.49 0.57 9.87
CA GLY A 25 -22.12 0.22 11.15
C GLY A 25 -21.25 -0.57 12.10
N PHE A 26 -19.93 -0.60 11.90
CA PHE A 26 -19.01 -1.18 12.88
C PHE A 26 -18.79 -0.23 14.07
N ASP A 27 -18.65 -0.81 15.25
CA ASP A 27 -17.98 -0.17 16.39
C ASP A 27 -16.48 -0.26 16.19
N VAL A 28 -15.77 0.89 16.11
CA VAL A 28 -14.37 0.91 15.66
C VAL A 28 -13.44 1.39 16.76
N ASP A 29 -12.50 0.52 17.15
CA ASP A 29 -11.35 0.87 17.97
C ASP A 29 -10.12 1.07 17.07
N CYS A 30 -9.50 2.25 17.13
CA CYS A 30 -8.25 2.55 16.43
C CYS A 30 -7.08 2.45 17.40
N VAL A 31 -6.21 1.46 17.23
CA VAL A 31 -5.07 1.17 18.12
C VAL A 31 -3.78 1.74 17.56
N GLY A 32 -2.99 2.44 18.40
CA GLY A 32 -1.69 2.97 18.03
C GLY A 32 -0.91 3.60 19.18
N ARG A 33 0.36 3.90 18.95
CA ARG A 33 1.29 4.43 19.97
C ARG A 33 1.02 5.88 20.37
N GLY A 34 0.53 6.67 19.45
CA GLY A 34 0.44 8.12 19.61
C GLY A 34 -0.98 8.66 19.51
N LEU A 35 -1.09 9.95 19.76
CA LEU A 35 -2.32 10.73 19.62
C LEU A 35 -2.29 11.62 18.37
N SER A 36 -1.49 11.25 17.34
CA SER A 36 -1.49 11.99 16.08
C SER A 36 -2.88 12.00 15.46
N GLU A 37 -3.23 13.13 14.84
CA GLU A 37 -4.45 13.23 14.05
C GLU A 37 -4.47 12.17 12.93
N PRO A 38 -5.66 11.75 12.45
CA PRO A 38 -5.77 10.95 11.25
C PRO A 38 -5.12 11.66 10.07
N PHE A 39 -4.47 10.90 9.19
CA PHE A 39 -3.82 11.46 8.00
C PHE A 39 -4.84 12.19 7.10
N VAL A 40 -6.05 11.61 6.97
CA VAL A 40 -7.20 12.26 6.32
C VAL A 40 -8.31 12.42 7.36
N LYS A 41 -8.82 13.65 7.50
CA LYS A 41 -9.91 13.98 8.44
C LYS A 41 -11.26 13.67 7.81
N SER A 42 -12.19 13.18 8.64
CA SER A 42 -13.60 13.03 8.28
C SER A 42 -14.46 13.02 9.54
N PRO A 43 -15.79 13.34 9.44
CA PRO A 43 -16.68 13.39 10.61
C PRO A 43 -16.84 12.05 11.34
N GLU A 44 -16.60 10.92 10.66
CA GLU A 44 -16.71 9.59 11.24
C GLU A 44 -15.72 9.36 12.38
N TRP A 45 -14.60 10.08 12.40
CA TRP A 45 -13.61 10.00 13.48
C TRP A 45 -14.15 10.38 14.86
N ASP A 46 -15.21 11.19 14.93
CA ASP A 46 -15.88 11.54 16.20
C ASP A 46 -16.56 10.33 16.87
N ARG A 47 -16.73 9.22 16.13
CA ARG A 47 -17.35 7.96 16.58
C ARG A 47 -16.35 6.84 16.80
N VAL A 48 -15.05 7.12 16.69
CA VAL A 48 -13.97 6.12 16.77
C VAL A 48 -13.35 6.16 18.17
N HIS A 49 -13.22 4.99 18.80
CA HIS A 49 -12.50 4.89 20.06
C HIS A 49 -10.99 4.79 19.81
N ILE A 50 -10.24 5.72 20.38
CA ILE A 50 -8.78 5.74 20.26
C ILE A 50 -8.17 4.98 21.43
N VAL A 51 -7.50 3.88 21.13
CA VAL A 51 -6.81 3.04 22.11
C VAL A 51 -5.31 3.21 21.96
N ARG A 52 -4.67 3.69 23.04
CA ARG A 52 -3.21 3.85 23.04
C ARG A 52 -2.53 2.58 23.51
N PHE A 53 -1.82 1.92 22.62
CA PHE A 53 -1.00 0.74 22.93
C PHE A 53 0.16 0.60 21.92
N ASP A 54 1.30 0.08 22.37
CA ASP A 54 2.43 -0.25 21.48
C ASP A 54 2.40 -1.74 21.17
N ARG A 55 2.33 -2.11 19.89
CA ARG A 55 2.32 -3.52 19.46
C ARG A 55 3.57 -4.30 19.88
N ARG A 56 4.66 -3.63 20.26
CA ARG A 56 5.89 -4.27 20.72
C ARG A 56 5.83 -4.74 22.18
N GLU A 57 4.88 -4.22 22.95
CA GLU A 57 4.68 -4.62 24.35
C GLU A 57 4.24 -6.08 24.42
N GLU A 58 4.68 -6.79 25.46
CA GLU A 58 4.40 -8.21 25.63
C GLU A 58 2.90 -8.47 25.80
N GLU A 59 2.21 -7.60 26.47
CA GLU A 59 0.78 -7.66 26.76
C GLU A 59 -0.13 -7.29 25.59
N PHE A 60 0.44 -6.81 24.48
CA PHE A 60 -0.34 -6.31 23.34
C PHE A 60 -1.36 -7.33 22.80
N PRO A 61 -1.03 -8.62 22.60
CA PRO A 61 -2.02 -9.60 22.13
C PRO A 61 -3.21 -9.76 23.06
N ASP A 62 -2.95 -9.80 24.38
CA ASP A 62 -4.02 -9.97 25.40
C ASP A 62 -4.88 -8.71 25.48
N ALA A 63 -4.27 -7.52 25.41
CA ALA A 63 -4.99 -6.25 25.33
C ALA A 63 -5.88 -6.17 24.09
N LEU A 64 -5.40 -6.68 22.94
CA LEU A 64 -6.18 -6.74 21.70
C LEU A 64 -7.39 -7.68 21.84
N VAL A 65 -7.21 -8.87 22.40
CA VAL A 65 -8.30 -9.83 22.67
C VAL A 65 -9.31 -9.25 23.65
N ALA A 66 -8.87 -8.50 24.66
CA ALA A 66 -9.75 -7.86 25.64
C ALA A 66 -10.71 -6.83 25.02
N LEU A 67 -10.38 -6.27 23.85
CA LEU A 67 -11.28 -5.41 23.08
C LEU A 67 -12.45 -6.18 22.44
N LYS A 68 -12.38 -7.52 22.40
CA LYS A 68 -13.40 -8.43 21.82
C LYS A 68 -13.71 -8.10 20.35
N PRO A 69 -12.70 -8.04 19.45
CA PRO A 69 -12.91 -7.72 18.06
C PRO A 69 -13.60 -8.87 17.30
N ASP A 70 -14.54 -8.53 16.41
CA ASP A 70 -14.99 -9.46 15.37
C ASP A 70 -14.00 -9.42 14.17
N VAL A 71 -13.48 -8.23 13.86
CA VAL A 71 -12.53 -7.99 12.76
C VAL A 71 -11.31 -7.26 13.29
N VAL A 72 -10.11 -7.72 12.91
CA VAL A 72 -8.85 -7.03 13.19
C VAL A 72 -8.15 -6.70 11.87
N VAL A 73 -7.75 -5.44 11.70
CA VAL A 73 -6.94 -5.00 10.56
C VAL A 73 -5.60 -4.46 11.06
N ASP A 74 -4.51 -5.09 10.62
CA ASP A 74 -3.14 -4.72 11.02
C ASP A 74 -2.40 -4.03 9.87
N MET A 75 -2.35 -2.70 9.93
CA MET A 75 -1.66 -1.86 8.94
C MET A 75 -0.14 -1.77 9.15
N VAL A 76 0.38 -2.27 10.27
CA VAL A 76 1.77 -2.07 10.70
C VAL A 76 2.47 -3.37 11.09
N CYS A 77 2.05 -4.48 10.50
CA CYS A 77 2.72 -5.78 10.62
C CYS A 77 3.86 -5.89 9.61
N PHE A 78 5.09 -6.05 10.07
CA PHE A 78 6.26 -6.07 9.21
C PHE A 78 6.96 -7.43 9.14
N THR A 79 6.72 -8.33 10.11
CA THR A 79 7.41 -9.62 10.17
C THR A 79 6.44 -10.78 10.40
N GLU A 80 6.81 -11.97 9.91
CA GLU A 80 6.07 -13.22 10.17
C GLU A 80 5.90 -13.46 11.68
N LYS A 81 6.95 -13.21 12.46
CA LYS A 81 6.93 -13.38 13.93
C LYS A 81 5.84 -12.52 14.60
N GLU A 82 5.73 -11.26 14.19
CA GLU A 82 4.69 -10.34 14.71
C GLU A 82 3.30 -10.83 14.36
N MET A 83 3.09 -11.29 13.12
CA MET A 83 1.81 -11.79 12.66
C MET A 83 1.41 -13.08 13.40
N LEU A 84 2.31 -14.06 13.50
CA LEU A 84 2.04 -15.34 14.18
C LEU A 84 1.75 -15.16 15.68
N ARG A 85 2.39 -14.20 16.32
CA ARG A 85 2.11 -13.83 17.71
C ARG A 85 0.65 -13.38 17.89
N LEU A 86 0.13 -12.53 16.98
CA LEU A 86 -1.26 -12.09 17.02
C LEU A 86 -2.24 -13.21 16.63
N ILE A 87 -1.91 -14.00 15.60
CA ILE A 87 -2.72 -15.18 15.21
C ILE A 87 -2.89 -16.12 16.41
N GLY A 88 -1.82 -16.36 17.19
CA GLY A 88 -1.88 -17.20 18.38
C GLY A 88 -2.91 -16.74 19.39
N ALA A 89 -2.99 -15.44 19.67
CA ALA A 89 -3.94 -14.85 20.61
C ALA A 89 -5.36 -14.72 20.04
N LEU A 90 -5.48 -14.41 18.74
CA LEU A 90 -6.77 -14.15 18.06
C LEU A 90 -7.50 -15.43 17.65
N ARG A 91 -6.87 -16.61 17.77
CA ARG A 91 -7.46 -17.88 17.35
C ARG A 91 -8.74 -18.20 18.11
N GLY A 92 -9.85 -18.38 17.38
CA GLY A 92 -11.18 -18.59 17.95
C GLY A 92 -11.84 -17.32 18.51
N CYS A 93 -11.19 -16.16 18.42
CA CYS A 93 -11.68 -14.90 18.97
C CYS A 93 -12.12 -13.90 17.87
N VAL A 94 -11.76 -14.13 16.61
CA VAL A 94 -12.07 -13.22 15.49
C VAL A 94 -12.75 -13.94 14.33
N GLU A 95 -13.58 -13.21 13.61
CA GLU A 95 -14.17 -13.68 12.35
C GLU A 95 -13.23 -13.42 11.17
N HIS A 96 -12.39 -12.36 11.24
CA HIS A 96 -11.47 -12.03 10.16
C HIS A 96 -10.26 -11.22 10.68
N TYR A 97 -9.05 -11.65 10.29
CA TYR A 97 -7.79 -10.92 10.52
C TYR A 97 -7.14 -10.54 9.21
N LEU A 98 -7.00 -9.24 8.95
CA LEU A 98 -6.43 -8.73 7.71
C LEU A 98 -5.10 -8.02 7.97
N VAL A 99 -4.12 -8.22 7.12
CA VAL A 99 -2.76 -7.64 7.27
C VAL A 99 -2.34 -6.90 6.02
N CYS A 100 -1.66 -5.79 6.22
CA CYS A 100 -1.05 -5.03 5.13
C CYS A 100 0.27 -5.67 4.69
N GLY A 101 0.24 -6.29 3.52
CA GLY A 101 1.38 -6.85 2.81
C GLY A 101 2.16 -5.80 2.01
N SER A 102 2.68 -6.21 0.85
CA SER A 102 3.31 -5.34 -0.15
C SER A 102 3.51 -6.07 -1.47
N MET A 103 3.43 -5.36 -2.60
CA MET A 103 3.83 -5.88 -3.92
C MET A 103 5.31 -6.28 -3.99
N TRP A 104 6.15 -5.75 -3.11
CA TRP A 104 7.58 -6.10 -3.05
C TRP A 104 7.85 -7.55 -2.62
N MET A 105 6.82 -8.28 -2.19
CA MET A 105 6.90 -9.72 -1.97
C MET A 105 7.26 -10.51 -3.24
N HIS A 106 6.98 -9.94 -4.42
CA HIS A 106 7.26 -10.62 -5.70
C HIS A 106 8.74 -10.56 -6.10
N GLY A 107 9.44 -9.43 -5.80
CA GLY A 107 10.76 -9.18 -6.34
C GLY A 107 10.72 -8.96 -7.85
N ARG A 108 11.61 -9.62 -8.58
CA ARG A 108 11.66 -9.57 -10.06
C ARG A 108 10.52 -10.37 -10.67
N SER A 109 10.03 -9.89 -11.79
CA SER A 109 8.89 -10.51 -12.47
C SER A 109 9.29 -10.99 -13.87
N ASP A 110 9.05 -12.26 -14.18
CA ASP A 110 9.29 -12.84 -15.51
C ASP A 110 8.20 -12.46 -16.51
N ALA A 111 7.02 -12.10 -16.05
CA ALA A 111 5.89 -11.71 -16.87
C ALA A 111 5.05 -10.62 -16.19
N VAL A 112 4.46 -9.76 -16.99
CA VAL A 112 3.59 -8.65 -16.53
C VAL A 112 2.24 -8.67 -17.24
N PRO A 113 1.15 -8.32 -16.55
CA PRO A 113 1.10 -7.98 -15.13
C PRO A 113 1.29 -9.21 -14.23
N VAL A 114 1.97 -9.00 -13.10
CA VAL A 114 2.21 -10.03 -12.07
C VAL A 114 0.90 -10.39 -11.39
N ARG A 115 0.68 -11.69 -11.18
CA ARG A 115 -0.46 -12.22 -10.41
C ARG A 115 0.00 -12.69 -9.03
N GLU A 116 -0.95 -12.88 -8.13
CA GLU A 116 -0.68 -13.30 -6.75
C GLU A 116 -0.11 -14.72 -6.64
N ASP A 117 -0.39 -15.59 -7.64
CA ASP A 117 -0.04 -17.01 -7.68
C ASP A 117 1.29 -17.34 -8.39
N VAL A 118 2.07 -16.33 -8.80
CA VAL A 118 3.36 -16.57 -9.46
C VAL A 118 4.47 -16.93 -8.47
N CYS A 119 5.56 -17.49 -8.99
CA CYS A 119 6.78 -17.68 -8.23
C CYS A 119 7.33 -16.32 -7.75
N ARG A 120 7.86 -16.28 -6.53
CA ARG A 120 8.33 -15.08 -5.86
C ARG A 120 9.83 -15.15 -5.61
N ASP A 121 10.52 -14.06 -5.89
CA ASP A 121 11.96 -13.89 -5.68
C ASP A 121 12.22 -12.49 -5.05
N PRO A 122 11.79 -12.27 -3.80
CA PRO A 122 11.93 -10.97 -3.16
C PRO A 122 13.39 -10.57 -3.00
N LEU A 123 13.71 -9.31 -3.34
CA LEU A 123 15.09 -8.80 -3.46
C LEU A 123 15.69 -8.36 -2.13
N GLU A 124 14.87 -8.02 -1.14
CA GLU A 124 15.29 -7.35 0.09
C GLU A 124 14.61 -7.94 1.31
N ALA A 125 15.19 -7.72 2.49
CA ALA A 125 14.64 -8.20 3.75
C ALA A 125 13.17 -7.81 3.96
N TYR A 126 12.77 -6.60 3.54
CA TYR A 126 11.39 -6.16 3.61
C TYR A 126 10.46 -7.01 2.73
N GLY A 127 10.81 -7.24 1.47
CA GLY A 127 10.06 -8.07 0.55
C GLY A 127 9.99 -9.53 1.02
N VAL A 128 11.11 -10.06 1.52
CA VAL A 128 11.17 -11.42 2.12
C VAL A 128 10.20 -11.57 3.29
N GLU A 129 10.16 -10.61 4.20
CA GLU A 129 9.22 -10.66 5.33
C GLU A 129 7.76 -10.54 4.85
N LYS A 130 7.48 -9.68 3.87
CA LYS A 130 6.12 -9.55 3.29
C LYS A 130 5.66 -10.83 2.57
N GLU A 131 6.58 -11.55 1.92
CA GLU A 131 6.32 -12.85 1.32
C GLU A 131 6.02 -13.92 2.39
N LYS A 132 6.77 -13.92 3.51
CA LYS A 132 6.51 -14.81 4.63
C LYS A 132 5.13 -14.56 5.28
N LEU A 133 4.69 -13.31 5.39
CA LEU A 133 3.33 -13.00 5.88
C LEU A 133 2.26 -13.68 5.03
N ASP A 134 2.38 -13.60 3.70
CA ASP A 134 1.42 -14.18 2.78
C ASP A 134 1.38 -15.72 2.90
N ARG A 135 2.55 -16.37 2.86
CA ARG A 135 2.66 -17.82 3.07
C ARG A 135 2.11 -18.26 4.41
N ALA A 136 2.43 -17.53 5.48
CA ALA A 136 1.97 -17.87 6.81
C ALA A 136 0.44 -17.75 6.94
N SER A 137 -0.17 -16.72 6.34
CA SER A 137 -1.63 -16.57 6.30
C SER A 137 -2.30 -17.74 5.60
N ALA A 138 -1.82 -18.10 4.40
CA ALA A 138 -2.34 -19.23 3.63
C ALA A 138 -2.17 -20.56 4.40
N ARG A 139 -1.02 -20.80 5.02
CA ARG A 139 -0.74 -21.99 5.84
C ARG A 139 -1.66 -22.07 7.06
N GLU A 140 -1.82 -20.97 7.82
CA GLU A 140 -2.69 -20.94 8.98
C GLU A 140 -4.16 -21.19 8.63
N TYR A 141 -4.59 -20.74 7.45
CA TYR A 141 -5.94 -21.08 6.96
C TYR A 141 -6.05 -22.55 6.56
N ALA A 142 -5.12 -23.07 5.77
CA ALA A 142 -5.15 -24.45 5.29
C ALA A 142 -5.07 -25.48 6.43
N GLU A 143 -4.20 -25.25 7.42
CA GLU A 143 -3.96 -26.20 8.51
C GLU A 143 -4.91 -26.04 9.70
N ARG A 144 -5.39 -24.82 9.97
CA ARG A 144 -6.10 -24.48 11.22
C ARG A 144 -7.37 -23.68 10.98
N SER A 145 -7.75 -23.45 9.72
CA SER A 145 -8.92 -22.63 9.36
C SER A 145 -8.92 -21.23 9.98
N PHE A 146 -7.72 -20.66 10.22
CA PHE A 146 -7.62 -19.31 10.76
C PHE A 146 -8.02 -18.29 9.67
N PRO A 147 -8.99 -17.38 9.91
CA PRO A 147 -9.57 -16.51 8.89
C PRO A 147 -8.66 -15.31 8.57
N GLY A 148 -7.48 -15.56 8.01
CA GLY A 148 -6.49 -14.55 7.63
C GLY A 148 -6.64 -14.09 6.18
N THR A 149 -6.33 -12.82 5.89
CA THR A 149 -6.24 -12.25 4.53
C THR A 149 -5.09 -11.26 4.47
N ILE A 150 -4.33 -11.25 3.37
CA ILE A 150 -3.28 -10.27 3.14
C ILE A 150 -3.66 -9.34 1.98
N VAL A 151 -3.49 -8.03 2.14
CA VAL A 151 -3.63 -7.06 1.05
C VAL A 151 -2.25 -6.52 0.71
N HIS A 152 -1.86 -6.63 -0.56
CA HIS A 152 -0.53 -6.25 -1.06
C HIS A 152 -0.62 -4.95 -1.88
N PRO A 153 -0.44 -3.78 -1.26
CA PRO A 153 -0.45 -2.51 -1.99
C PRO A 153 0.78 -2.34 -2.86
N GLY A 154 0.59 -1.60 -3.97
CA GLY A 154 1.66 -0.95 -4.71
C GLY A 154 2.22 0.26 -3.99
N HIS A 155 2.74 1.25 -4.72
CA HIS A 155 3.20 2.51 -4.12
C HIS A 155 2.01 3.35 -3.67
N ILE A 156 1.75 3.34 -2.36
CA ILE A 156 0.61 4.06 -1.77
C ILE A 156 0.85 5.57 -1.87
N VAL A 157 -0.13 6.26 -2.45
CA VAL A 157 -0.16 7.73 -2.54
C VAL A 157 -1.49 8.27 -2.02
N CYS A 158 -1.47 9.46 -1.46
CA CYS A 158 -2.66 10.21 -1.05
C CYS A 158 -2.30 11.68 -0.84
N PRO A 159 -3.26 12.61 -0.86
CA PRO A 159 -3.02 14.02 -0.53
C PRO A 159 -2.23 14.20 0.76
N GLY A 160 -1.22 15.08 0.73
CA GLY A 160 -0.30 15.32 1.86
C GLY A 160 0.92 14.38 1.93
N ASP A 161 1.06 13.40 1.02
CA ASP A 161 2.27 12.58 0.87
C ASP A 161 2.98 12.86 -0.46
N VAL A 162 4.31 13.00 -0.44
CA VAL A 162 5.10 13.19 -1.67
C VAL A 162 5.08 11.89 -2.47
N PRO A 163 4.57 11.89 -3.72
CA PRO A 163 4.54 10.68 -4.54
C PRO A 163 5.93 10.31 -5.05
N ILE A 164 6.12 9.03 -5.39
CA ILE A 164 7.29 8.64 -6.17
C ILE A 164 7.16 9.31 -7.55
N ASN A 165 8.18 10.06 -7.93
CA ASN A 165 8.20 10.88 -9.13
C ASN A 165 8.61 10.08 -10.38
N PRO A 166 8.58 10.70 -11.61
CA PRO A 166 9.00 10.04 -12.85
C PRO A 166 10.45 9.55 -12.89
N GLN A 167 11.29 9.93 -11.93
CA GLN A 167 12.65 9.42 -11.80
C GLN A 167 12.77 8.23 -10.85
N GLY A 168 11.68 7.84 -10.16
CA GLY A 168 11.65 6.70 -9.25
C GLY A 168 12.04 7.03 -7.81
N CYS A 169 12.04 8.29 -7.39
CA CYS A 169 12.32 8.72 -6.02
C CYS A 169 11.24 9.64 -5.44
N LYS A 170 11.24 9.83 -4.11
CA LYS A 170 10.28 10.68 -3.40
C LYS A 170 10.78 12.13 -3.34
N SER A 171 10.65 12.87 -4.45
CA SER A 171 11.00 14.28 -4.54
C SER A 171 10.01 15.01 -5.46
N LEU A 172 9.76 16.30 -5.18
CA LEU A 172 8.96 17.15 -6.06
C LEU A 172 9.78 17.75 -7.20
N ASP A 173 11.10 17.61 -7.23
CA ASP A 173 11.99 18.29 -8.15
C ASP A 173 11.80 17.87 -9.61
N ALA A 174 11.50 16.60 -9.87
CA ALA A 174 11.17 16.15 -11.22
C ALA A 174 9.92 16.86 -11.77
N PHE A 175 8.89 17.05 -10.94
CA PHE A 175 7.67 17.77 -11.34
C PHE A 175 7.93 19.25 -11.58
N ARG A 176 8.75 19.90 -10.75
CA ARG A 176 9.15 21.29 -10.92
C ARG A 176 9.96 21.49 -12.20
N THR A 177 10.89 20.56 -12.50
CA THR A 177 11.67 20.53 -13.75
C THR A 177 10.73 20.48 -14.97
N LEU A 178 9.72 19.59 -14.95
CA LEU A 178 8.74 19.47 -16.03
C LEU A 178 7.85 20.73 -16.15
N ARG A 179 7.41 21.30 -15.01
CA ARG A 179 6.64 22.56 -14.98
C ARG A 179 7.39 23.71 -15.59
N GLU A 180 8.70 23.79 -15.39
CA GLU A 180 9.57 24.81 -15.95
C GLU A 180 9.89 24.57 -17.43
N GLY A 181 9.53 23.42 -18.00
CA GLY A 181 9.85 23.03 -19.37
C GLY A 181 11.34 22.76 -19.59
N LYS A 182 12.05 22.38 -18.55
CA LYS A 182 13.46 21.99 -18.60
C LYS A 182 13.61 20.52 -18.93
N THR A 183 14.78 20.13 -19.46
CA THR A 183 15.11 18.74 -19.73
C THR A 183 15.12 17.92 -18.44
N LEU A 184 14.27 16.87 -18.37
CA LEU A 184 14.28 15.87 -17.32
C LEU A 184 15.13 14.68 -17.76
N TYR A 185 16.18 14.40 -17.02
CA TYR A 185 17.04 13.23 -17.24
C TYR A 185 16.45 12.01 -16.55
N LEU A 186 16.21 10.95 -17.31
CA LEU A 186 15.72 9.66 -16.80
C LEU A 186 16.84 8.61 -16.81
N PRO A 187 16.85 7.69 -15.83
CA PRO A 187 17.81 6.59 -15.82
C PRO A 187 17.49 5.59 -16.93
N ASN A 188 18.53 4.96 -17.47
CA ASN A 188 18.50 3.95 -18.52
C ASN A 188 17.68 4.43 -19.74
N PHE A 189 16.61 3.72 -20.07
CA PHE A 189 15.68 4.09 -21.17
C PHE A 189 14.30 4.55 -20.65
N GLY A 190 14.13 4.68 -19.33
CA GLY A 190 12.86 5.07 -18.72
C GLY A 190 11.71 4.09 -18.96
N MET A 191 12.04 2.82 -19.21
CA MET A 191 11.06 1.76 -19.52
C MET A 191 10.61 0.99 -18.28
N GLU A 192 11.35 1.12 -17.19
CA GLU A 192 10.99 0.54 -15.90
C GLU A 192 9.68 1.15 -15.41
N THR A 193 8.92 0.36 -14.63
CA THR A 193 7.57 0.73 -14.22
C THR A 193 7.49 1.15 -12.76
N LEU A 194 6.53 2.02 -12.48
CA LEU A 194 6.00 2.32 -11.15
C LEU A 194 4.52 1.93 -11.12
N HIS A 195 4.05 1.43 -9.99
CA HIS A 195 2.65 1.09 -9.83
C HIS A 195 2.10 1.78 -8.58
N HIS A 196 1.64 3.01 -8.76
CA HIS A 196 0.97 3.76 -7.69
C HIS A 196 -0.41 3.18 -7.42
N VAL A 197 -0.90 3.42 -6.21
CA VAL A 197 -2.27 3.14 -5.81
C VAL A 197 -2.73 4.21 -4.82
N HIS A 198 -3.93 4.72 -4.99
CA HIS A 198 -4.51 5.65 -4.03
C HIS A 198 -4.81 4.94 -2.71
N ALA A 199 -4.53 5.60 -1.57
CA ALA A 199 -4.75 5.02 -0.24
C ALA A 199 -6.22 4.63 -0.01
N GLU A 200 -7.18 5.35 -0.63
CA GLU A 200 -8.61 5.00 -0.61
C GLU A 200 -8.88 3.67 -1.30
N ASP A 201 -8.22 3.39 -2.43
CA ASP A 201 -8.39 2.12 -3.16
C ASP A 201 -7.80 0.95 -2.38
N VAL A 202 -6.67 1.14 -1.70
CA VAL A 202 -6.13 0.12 -0.78
C VAL A 202 -7.11 -0.15 0.36
N ALA A 203 -7.66 0.90 0.97
CA ALA A 203 -8.70 0.79 2.00
C ALA A 203 -9.95 0.06 1.46
N GLY A 204 -10.32 0.33 0.19
CA GLY A 204 -11.41 -0.33 -0.50
C GLY A 204 -11.21 -1.84 -0.65
N VAL A 205 -9.99 -2.31 -0.97
CA VAL A 205 -9.67 -3.76 -1.03
C VAL A 205 -9.82 -4.40 0.36
N PHE A 206 -9.30 -3.76 1.42
CA PHE A 206 -9.52 -4.25 2.80
C PHE A 206 -11.00 -4.33 3.14
N PHE A 207 -11.74 -3.29 2.86
CA PHE A 207 -13.17 -3.23 3.13
C PHE A 207 -13.94 -4.30 2.34
N ALA A 208 -13.67 -4.46 1.05
CA ALA A 208 -14.27 -5.48 0.21
C ALA A 208 -13.96 -6.91 0.73
N ALA A 209 -12.72 -7.18 1.16
CA ALA A 209 -12.36 -8.46 1.76
C ALA A 209 -13.14 -8.73 3.07
N ILE A 210 -13.34 -7.71 3.91
CA ILE A 210 -14.16 -7.82 5.14
C ILE A 210 -15.61 -8.16 4.78
N GLN A 211 -16.20 -7.49 3.77
CA GLN A 211 -17.58 -7.73 3.34
C GLN A 211 -17.76 -9.12 2.70
N THR A 212 -16.78 -9.57 1.93
CA THR A 212 -16.79 -10.88 1.26
C THR A 212 -16.67 -12.03 2.26
N GLY A 213 -15.92 -11.84 3.36
CA GLY A 213 -15.77 -12.82 4.43
C GLY A 213 -15.07 -14.11 3.93
N LYS A 214 -15.71 -15.26 4.07
CA LYS A 214 -15.10 -16.59 3.88
C LYS A 214 -14.34 -16.78 2.56
N SER A 215 -14.78 -16.19 1.46
CA SER A 215 -14.10 -16.30 0.17
C SER A 215 -12.78 -15.52 0.10
N ALA A 216 -12.49 -14.69 1.11
CA ALA A 216 -11.23 -13.97 1.23
C ALA A 216 -10.25 -14.67 2.21
N TYR A 217 -10.70 -15.68 2.97
CA TYR A 217 -9.85 -16.33 3.98
C TYR A 217 -8.74 -17.17 3.32
N GLY A 218 -7.53 -17.05 3.81
CA GLY A 218 -6.34 -17.69 3.28
C GLY A 218 -5.78 -17.05 2.02
N GLU A 219 -6.41 -15.97 1.53
CA GLU A 219 -6.08 -15.34 0.27
C GLU A 219 -5.21 -14.09 0.44
N GLY A 220 -4.31 -13.84 -0.53
CA GLY A 220 -3.63 -12.59 -0.71
C GLY A 220 -4.23 -11.84 -1.91
N PHE A 221 -4.38 -10.52 -1.82
CA PHE A 221 -4.92 -9.67 -2.89
C PHE A 221 -3.99 -8.52 -3.19
N HIS A 222 -3.69 -8.28 -4.46
CA HIS A 222 -3.06 -7.03 -4.86
C HIS A 222 -4.03 -5.85 -4.66
N ALA A 223 -3.45 -4.71 -4.29
CA ALA A 223 -4.12 -3.42 -4.25
C ALA A 223 -3.27 -2.42 -5.03
N VAL A 224 -3.55 -2.28 -6.31
CA VAL A 224 -2.82 -1.42 -7.25
C VAL A 224 -3.81 -0.67 -8.14
N SER A 225 -3.36 0.37 -8.83
CA SER A 225 -4.19 1.04 -9.84
C SER A 225 -4.41 0.13 -11.06
N PRO A 226 -5.33 0.47 -12.00
CA PRO A 226 -5.62 -0.39 -13.15
C PRO A 226 -4.40 -0.68 -14.04
N ARG A 227 -3.38 0.18 -14.06
CA ARG A 227 -2.18 0.04 -14.89
C ARG A 227 -0.95 0.60 -14.20
N ALA A 228 0.17 -0.12 -14.29
CA ALA A 228 1.49 0.43 -14.03
C ALA A 228 1.87 1.45 -15.12
N VAL A 229 2.78 2.37 -14.79
CA VAL A 229 3.25 3.42 -15.69
C VAL A 229 4.76 3.32 -15.84
N THR A 230 5.28 3.47 -17.06
CA THR A 230 6.74 3.58 -17.29
C THR A 230 7.23 4.95 -16.83
N LEU A 231 8.50 5.07 -16.46
CA LEU A 231 9.09 6.36 -16.08
C LEU A 231 8.91 7.40 -17.21
N THR A 232 9.17 7.01 -18.47
CA THR A 232 8.95 7.87 -19.64
C THR A 232 7.48 8.28 -19.81
N GLY A 233 6.55 7.33 -19.73
CA GLY A 233 5.11 7.60 -19.85
C GLY A 233 4.62 8.53 -18.75
N TYR A 234 5.12 8.32 -17.55
CA TYR A 234 4.80 9.15 -16.40
C TYR A 234 5.35 10.58 -16.52
N ALA A 235 6.60 10.74 -16.97
CA ALA A 235 7.17 12.07 -17.22
C ALA A 235 6.39 12.85 -18.27
N ARG A 236 5.98 12.20 -19.37
CA ARG A 236 5.16 12.83 -20.43
C ARG A 236 3.79 13.25 -19.92
N GLU A 237 3.11 12.39 -19.20
CA GLU A 237 1.82 12.69 -18.60
C GLU A 237 1.93 13.84 -17.60
N ALA A 238 2.92 13.80 -16.70
CA ALA A 238 3.14 14.86 -15.72
C ALA A 238 3.44 16.23 -16.36
N ALA A 239 4.20 16.28 -17.46
CA ALA A 239 4.44 17.52 -18.21
C ALA A 239 3.13 18.09 -18.79
N SER A 240 2.24 17.23 -19.28
CA SER A 240 0.94 17.65 -19.84
C SER A 240 0.06 18.36 -18.81
N TRP A 241 0.18 18.04 -17.52
CA TRP A 241 -0.58 18.72 -16.45
C TRP A 241 -0.23 20.20 -16.31
N TYR A 242 0.98 20.58 -16.77
CA TYR A 242 1.46 21.97 -16.82
C TYR A 242 1.29 22.62 -18.22
N GLY A 243 0.59 21.94 -19.15
CA GLY A 243 0.45 22.40 -20.53
C GLY A 243 1.77 22.39 -21.32
N LYS A 244 2.70 21.46 -20.96
CA LYS A 244 4.01 21.33 -21.59
C LYS A 244 4.16 19.98 -22.30
N GLU A 245 5.03 19.93 -23.30
CA GLU A 245 5.63 18.70 -23.78
C GLU A 245 6.87 18.39 -22.93
N ALA A 246 7.07 17.10 -22.61
CA ALA A 246 8.24 16.70 -21.82
C ALA A 246 9.50 16.71 -22.69
N ASP A 247 10.48 17.52 -22.31
CA ASP A 247 11.85 17.43 -22.83
C ASP A 247 12.62 16.38 -22.00
N LEU A 248 12.90 15.22 -22.61
CA LEU A 248 13.47 14.05 -21.90
C LEU A 248 14.83 13.67 -22.50
N ALA A 249 15.79 13.43 -21.62
CA ALA A 249 17.08 12.83 -21.94
C ALA A 249 17.29 11.54 -21.15
N TYR A 250 18.02 10.60 -21.69
CA TYR A 250 18.25 9.29 -21.12
C TYR A 250 19.72 9.03 -20.89
N GLU A 251 20.07 8.55 -19.70
CA GLU A 251 21.45 8.22 -19.33
C GLU A 251 21.52 6.86 -18.64
N PRO A 252 22.60 6.09 -18.83
CA PRO A 252 22.83 4.92 -17.98
C PRO A 252 22.72 5.30 -16.50
N TYR A 253 22.12 4.45 -15.69
CA TYR A 253 21.93 4.73 -14.24
C TYR A 253 23.22 5.17 -13.55
N GLU A 254 24.37 4.57 -13.90
CA GLU A 254 25.67 4.89 -13.32
C GLU A 254 26.11 6.34 -13.55
N THR A 255 25.71 6.94 -14.70
CA THR A 255 25.92 8.36 -15.01
C THR A 255 24.84 9.22 -14.36
N TRP A 256 23.58 8.80 -14.51
CA TRP A 256 22.41 9.54 -14.06
C TRP A 256 22.42 9.77 -12.54
N LYS A 257 22.85 8.78 -11.73
CA LYS A 257 22.85 8.87 -10.26
C LYS A 257 23.63 10.06 -9.69
N ALA A 258 24.53 10.65 -10.47
CA ALA A 258 25.28 11.86 -10.05
C ALA A 258 24.46 13.16 -10.19
N ARG A 259 23.27 13.10 -10.79
CA ARG A 259 22.40 14.28 -11.02
C ARG A 259 21.45 14.55 -9.86
N VAL A 260 21.28 13.58 -8.98
CA VAL A 260 20.33 13.63 -7.85
C VAL A 260 21.05 13.32 -6.54
N PRO A 261 20.44 13.66 -5.38
CA PRO A 261 20.97 13.23 -4.08
C PRO A 261 21.19 11.72 -4.00
N ALA A 262 22.20 11.28 -3.25
CA ALA A 262 22.55 9.86 -3.16
C ALA A 262 21.40 8.99 -2.64
N GLU A 263 20.58 9.51 -1.72
CA GLU A 263 19.39 8.82 -1.20
C GLU A 263 18.31 8.64 -2.26
N ASP A 264 18.10 9.65 -3.12
CA ASP A 264 17.17 9.58 -4.25
C ASP A 264 17.66 8.59 -5.30
N ALA A 265 18.96 8.58 -5.61
CA ALA A 265 19.55 7.61 -6.53
C ALA A 265 19.37 6.17 -6.00
N ALA A 266 19.61 5.92 -4.71
CA ALA A 266 19.38 4.62 -4.11
C ALA A 266 17.91 4.20 -4.16
N SER A 267 16.98 5.12 -3.87
CA SER A 267 15.54 4.90 -3.97
C SER A 267 15.13 4.53 -5.41
N THR A 268 15.62 5.29 -6.39
CA THR A 268 15.40 5.02 -7.81
C THR A 268 15.89 3.64 -8.21
N LEU A 269 17.10 3.25 -7.81
CA LEU A 269 17.64 1.92 -8.12
C LEU A 269 16.73 0.82 -7.58
N THR A 270 16.31 0.94 -6.34
CA THR A 270 15.41 -0.02 -5.71
C THR A 270 14.09 -0.16 -6.49
N HIS A 271 13.45 0.96 -6.87
CA HIS A 271 12.21 0.93 -7.65
C HIS A 271 12.40 0.35 -9.06
N MET A 272 13.52 0.66 -9.73
CA MET A 272 13.84 0.09 -11.04
C MET A 272 14.07 -1.42 -10.99
N LEU A 273 14.74 -1.92 -9.94
CA LEU A 273 14.96 -3.36 -9.77
C LEU A 273 13.67 -4.14 -9.55
N HIS A 274 12.69 -3.56 -8.88
CA HIS A 274 11.37 -4.17 -8.69
C HIS A 274 10.47 -4.00 -9.92
N SER A 275 10.52 -2.86 -10.59
CA SER A 275 9.72 -2.53 -11.76
C SER A 275 8.29 -3.09 -11.69
N PRO A 276 7.50 -2.73 -10.66
CA PRO A 276 6.26 -3.42 -10.31
C PRO A 276 5.16 -3.20 -11.36
N SER A 277 4.44 -4.27 -11.69
CA SER A 277 3.25 -4.23 -12.54
C SER A 277 2.29 -5.32 -12.12
N GLY A 278 1.43 -5.04 -11.12
CA GLY A 278 0.50 -6.02 -10.55
C GLY A 278 -0.82 -6.12 -11.30
N SER A 279 -1.51 -7.27 -11.16
CA SER A 279 -2.85 -7.50 -11.67
C SER A 279 -3.89 -7.33 -10.58
N MET A 280 -5.04 -6.73 -10.92
CA MET A 280 -6.23 -6.61 -10.04
C MET A 280 -7.31 -7.66 -10.34
N GLU A 281 -7.05 -8.61 -11.24
CA GLU A 281 -8.07 -9.59 -11.69
C GLU A 281 -8.60 -10.47 -10.55
N LYS A 282 -7.76 -10.81 -9.58
CA LYS A 282 -8.18 -11.60 -8.42
C LYS A 282 -9.11 -10.80 -7.49
N ALA A 283 -8.76 -9.57 -7.17
CA ALA A 283 -9.60 -8.69 -6.36
C ALA A 283 -10.94 -8.41 -7.06
N LYS A 284 -10.93 -8.15 -8.37
CA LYS A 284 -12.15 -8.00 -9.16
C LYS A 284 -13.03 -9.26 -9.12
N ARG A 285 -12.45 -10.43 -9.32
CA ARG A 285 -13.19 -11.69 -9.40
C ARG A 285 -13.74 -12.17 -8.06
N LEU A 286 -12.97 -12.05 -6.97
CA LEU A 286 -13.33 -12.61 -5.66
C LEU A 286 -13.94 -11.59 -4.70
N LEU A 287 -13.60 -10.32 -4.84
CA LEU A 287 -14.08 -9.25 -3.95
C LEU A 287 -15.06 -8.29 -4.64
N ASP A 288 -15.31 -8.46 -5.95
CA ASP A 288 -16.06 -7.50 -6.79
C ASP A 288 -15.52 -6.07 -6.67
N PHE A 289 -14.19 -5.95 -6.55
CA PHE A 289 -13.54 -4.66 -6.34
C PHE A 289 -12.79 -4.19 -7.60
N VAL A 290 -13.01 -2.93 -7.94
CA VAL A 290 -12.29 -2.20 -9.01
C VAL A 290 -11.77 -0.90 -8.43
N PRO A 291 -10.47 -0.57 -8.61
CA PRO A 291 -9.90 0.71 -8.14
C PRO A 291 -10.61 1.90 -8.81
N LYS A 292 -10.82 2.96 -8.05
CA LYS A 292 -11.43 4.20 -8.52
C LYS A 292 -10.43 5.11 -9.22
N HIS A 293 -9.15 5.03 -8.82
CA HIS A 293 -8.11 5.95 -9.28
C HIS A 293 -7.10 5.25 -10.17
N THR A 294 -6.72 5.89 -11.25
CA THR A 294 -5.52 5.54 -12.00
C THR A 294 -4.27 6.01 -11.25
N SER A 295 -3.07 5.51 -11.61
CA SER A 295 -1.81 6.01 -11.08
C SER A 295 -1.68 7.54 -11.24
N TYR A 296 -2.11 8.07 -12.37
CA TYR A 296 -2.02 9.49 -12.68
C TYR A 296 -2.95 10.35 -11.83
N GLU A 297 -4.22 9.94 -11.67
CA GLU A 297 -5.18 10.65 -10.83
C GLU A 297 -4.71 10.69 -9.38
N ALA A 298 -4.26 9.56 -8.83
CA ALA A 298 -3.75 9.47 -7.47
C ALA A 298 -2.55 10.39 -7.22
N VAL A 299 -1.59 10.44 -8.16
CA VAL A 299 -0.44 11.34 -8.08
C VAL A 299 -0.85 12.80 -8.23
N ARG A 300 -1.78 13.09 -9.14
CA ARG A 300 -2.25 14.46 -9.39
C ARG A 300 -2.90 15.07 -8.16
N GLU A 301 -3.71 14.32 -7.43
CA GLU A 301 -4.27 14.75 -6.14
C GLU A 301 -3.19 15.07 -5.11
N CYS A 302 -2.12 14.26 -5.05
CA CYS A 302 -0.98 14.56 -4.19
C CYS A 302 -0.35 15.90 -4.53
N LEU A 303 -0.07 16.16 -5.81
CA LEU A 303 0.55 17.42 -6.26
C LEU A 303 -0.35 18.63 -5.98
N GLN A 304 -1.67 18.50 -6.17
CA GLN A 304 -2.64 19.55 -5.82
C GLN A 304 -2.59 19.87 -4.32
N SER A 305 -2.43 18.88 -3.46
CA SER A 305 -2.34 19.09 -2.01
C SER A 305 -1.09 19.89 -1.58
N PHE A 306 -0.06 19.94 -2.43
CA PHE A 306 1.16 20.74 -2.23
C PHE A 306 1.14 22.08 -2.99
N GLY A 307 0.08 22.39 -3.75
CA GLY A 307 0.01 23.58 -4.60
C GLY A 307 0.99 23.53 -5.78
N GLU A 308 1.36 22.31 -6.22
CA GLU A 308 2.25 22.11 -7.38
C GLU A 308 1.49 22.00 -8.70
N LEU A 309 0.14 21.92 -8.64
CA LEU A 309 -0.79 21.94 -9.79
C LEU A 309 -1.90 22.97 -9.58
#